data_c2ac3aaa977a1c2067fd6c665bf3461d
#
_entry.id   c2ac3aaa977a1c2067fd6c665bf3461d
#
_cell.length_a   1.000
_cell.length_b   1.000
_cell.length_c   1.000
_cell.angle_alpha   90.00
_cell.angle_beta   90.00
_cell.angle_gamma   90.00
#
_symmetry.space_group_name_H-M   'P 1'
#
loop_
_entity.id
_entity.type
_entity.pdbx_description
1 polymer ?
#
loop_
_entity_poly.entity_id
_entity_poly.type
_entity_poly.pdbx_seq_one_letter_code
_entity_poly.pdbx_strand_id
1 'polypeptide(L)'
;MPTRLEDLITRAECDGVQQLVVGAIVEHDGRILLLRRPGNDFMGGIWELPSGKVEPGESIDQALAREVEEETGLRITGIGRYIDSFDYRSGSGKHSRQFNFAVRCAALEPVRLTEHDAYSWTSLTEEPPVTDAVKQTLATYRNTN
;
A
#
# COMPACT_ATOMS: atom_id res chain seq x y z
N MET A 1 -13.63 -11.08 -14.49
CA MET A 1 -14.20 -9.72 -14.43
C MET A 1 -13.29 -8.83 -13.57
N PRO A 2 -12.95 -7.66 -14.03
CA PRO A 2 -12.19 -6.75 -13.18
C PRO A 2 -13.04 -6.29 -12.00
N THR A 3 -12.39 -6.18 -10.84
CA THR A 3 -13.06 -5.72 -9.63
C THR A 3 -13.28 -4.21 -9.73
N ARG A 4 -14.49 -3.76 -9.45
CA ARG A 4 -14.82 -2.33 -9.46
C ARG A 4 -14.52 -1.72 -8.10
N LEU A 5 -13.98 -0.51 -8.10
CA LEU A 5 -13.71 0.22 -6.86
C LEU A 5 -14.98 0.43 -6.04
N GLU A 6 -16.10 0.71 -6.71
CA GLU A 6 -17.38 0.89 -6.06
C GLU A 6 -17.81 -0.34 -5.28
N ASP A 7 -17.58 -1.53 -5.83
CA ASP A 7 -17.92 -2.78 -5.19
C ASP A 7 -17.07 -3.02 -3.93
N LEU A 8 -15.79 -2.64 -3.99
CA LEU A 8 -14.91 -2.75 -2.83
C LEU A 8 -15.38 -1.86 -1.69
N ILE A 9 -15.78 -0.64 -1.99
CA ILE A 9 -16.26 0.31 -1.00
C ILE A 9 -17.59 -0.16 -0.41
N THR A 10 -18.52 -0.61 -1.26
CA THR A 10 -19.82 -1.10 -0.82
C THR A 10 -19.66 -2.29 0.11
N ARG A 11 -18.80 -3.24 -0.25
CA ARG A 11 -18.55 -4.41 0.60
C ARG A 11 -17.94 -4.01 1.93
N ALA A 12 -17.01 -3.05 1.93
CA ALA A 12 -16.41 -2.57 3.16
C ALA A 12 -17.47 -1.98 4.09
N GLU A 13 -18.40 -1.20 3.56
CA GLU A 13 -19.49 -0.64 4.34
C GLU A 13 -20.37 -1.74 4.93
N CYS A 14 -20.72 -2.76 4.12
CA CYS A 14 -21.53 -3.88 4.59
C CYS A 14 -20.82 -4.68 5.69
N ASP A 15 -19.50 -4.76 5.63
CA ASP A 15 -18.71 -5.52 6.60
C ASP A 15 -18.38 -4.72 7.86
N GLY A 16 -18.85 -3.48 7.97
CA GLY A 16 -18.64 -2.66 9.15
C GLY A 16 -17.24 -2.05 9.24
N VAL A 17 -16.56 -1.94 8.11
CA VAL A 17 -15.23 -1.31 8.07
C VAL A 17 -15.36 0.17 8.41
N GLN A 18 -14.54 0.61 9.37
CA GLN A 18 -14.59 1.98 9.88
C GLN A 18 -13.61 2.91 9.17
N GLN A 19 -12.61 2.34 8.51
CA GLN A 19 -11.55 3.14 7.88
C GLN A 19 -11.03 2.44 6.64
N LEU A 20 -11.00 3.18 5.52
CA LEU A 20 -10.43 2.69 4.27
C LEU A 20 -8.98 3.15 4.18
N VAL A 21 -8.11 2.23 3.77
CA VAL A 21 -6.68 2.47 3.61
C VAL A 21 -6.28 1.97 2.23
N VAL A 22 -5.31 2.62 1.62
CA VAL A 22 -4.79 2.22 0.31
C VAL A 22 -3.32 1.87 0.44
N GLY A 23 -2.88 0.89 -0.34
CA GLY A 23 -1.48 0.49 -0.41
C GLY A 23 -1.05 0.38 -1.87
N ALA A 24 0.19 0.76 -2.15
CA ALA A 24 0.70 0.79 -3.50
C ALA A 24 1.83 -0.20 -3.69
N ILE A 25 1.74 -1.01 -4.76
CA ILE A 25 2.84 -1.87 -5.20
C ILE A 25 3.51 -1.15 -6.36
N VAL A 26 4.67 -0.56 -6.08
CA VAL A 26 5.49 0.14 -7.08
C VAL A 26 6.58 -0.84 -7.49
N GLU A 27 6.52 -1.34 -8.72
CA GLU A 27 7.47 -2.32 -9.22
C GLU A 27 8.41 -1.72 -10.25
N HIS A 28 9.68 -2.13 -10.21
CA HIS A 28 10.67 -1.81 -11.22
C HIS A 28 11.65 -2.97 -11.32
N ASP A 29 11.80 -3.53 -12.52
CA ASP A 29 12.75 -4.62 -12.81
C ASP A 29 12.61 -5.80 -11.85
N GLY A 30 11.38 -6.19 -11.54
CA GLY A 30 11.10 -7.33 -10.67
C GLY A 30 11.29 -7.04 -9.19
N ARG A 31 11.44 -5.78 -8.82
CA ARG A 31 11.60 -5.36 -7.44
C ARG A 31 10.45 -4.46 -7.01
N ILE A 32 10.10 -4.54 -5.73
CA ILE A 32 9.00 -3.78 -5.13
C ILE A 32 9.58 -2.78 -4.14
N LEU A 33 9.05 -1.58 -4.15
CA LEU A 33 9.45 -0.54 -3.19
C LEU A 33 8.82 -0.82 -1.83
N LEU A 34 9.65 -1.00 -0.81
CA LEU A 34 9.22 -1.13 0.57
C LEU A 34 9.85 -0.01 1.40
N LEU A 35 9.12 0.42 2.42
CA LEU A 35 9.52 1.48 3.34
C LEU A 35 9.59 0.91 4.75
N ARG A 36 10.60 1.31 5.52
CA ARG A 36 10.76 0.80 6.88
C ARG A 36 10.25 1.80 7.90
N ARG A 37 9.42 1.32 8.83
CA ARG A 37 8.94 2.15 9.93
C ARG A 37 10.10 2.43 10.89
N PRO A 38 10.20 3.68 11.42
CA PRO A 38 11.24 4.02 12.39
C PRO A 38 11.19 3.08 13.61
N GLY A 39 12.35 2.80 14.18
CA GLY A 39 12.44 1.87 15.30
C GLY A 39 11.68 2.29 16.55
N ASN A 40 11.38 3.59 16.69
CA ASN A 40 10.64 4.12 17.84
C ASN A 40 9.14 4.26 17.59
N ASP A 41 8.66 3.81 16.43
CA ASP A 41 7.25 3.88 16.06
C ASP A 41 6.55 2.55 16.37
N PHE A 42 5.21 2.55 16.27
CA PHE A 42 4.42 1.32 16.35
C PHE A 42 4.89 0.36 15.26
N MET A 43 5.21 -0.89 15.66
CA MET A 43 5.78 -1.90 14.77
C MET A 43 7.08 -1.43 14.09
N GLY A 44 7.92 -0.73 14.86
CA GLY A 44 9.18 -0.20 14.35
C GLY A 44 10.08 -1.29 13.79
N GLY A 45 10.78 -0.96 12.69
CA GLY A 45 11.66 -1.89 12.00
C GLY A 45 10.97 -2.78 10.97
N ILE A 46 9.64 -2.79 10.94
CA ILE A 46 8.87 -3.54 9.96
C ILE A 46 8.86 -2.79 8.64
N TRP A 47 9.02 -3.51 7.55
CA TRP A 47 8.92 -2.96 6.20
C TRP A 47 7.47 -3.05 5.73
N GLU A 48 7.04 -2.08 4.95
CA GLU A 48 5.66 -2.02 4.48
C GLU A 48 5.57 -1.37 3.10
N LEU A 49 4.42 -1.55 2.46
CA LEU A 49 4.12 -0.85 1.22
C LEU A 49 3.84 0.62 1.53
N PRO A 50 4.12 1.54 0.59
CA PRO A 50 3.58 2.89 0.73
C PRO A 50 2.07 2.80 0.90
N SER A 51 1.54 3.41 1.95
CA SER A 51 0.11 3.25 2.29
C SER A 51 -0.36 4.39 3.17
N GLY A 52 -1.68 4.56 3.23
CA GLY A 52 -2.28 5.54 4.11
C GLY A 52 -3.79 5.57 3.98
N LYS A 53 -4.41 6.38 4.81
CA LYS A 53 -5.86 6.45 4.94
C LYS A 53 -6.47 7.23 3.78
N VAL A 54 -7.67 6.81 3.38
CA VAL A 54 -8.50 7.59 2.46
C VAL A 54 -9.16 8.68 3.28
N GLU A 55 -8.95 9.95 2.88
CA GLU A 55 -9.52 11.08 3.57
C GLU A 55 -10.98 11.31 3.17
N PRO A 56 -11.79 11.98 4.03
CA PRO A 56 -13.18 12.29 3.67
C PRO A 56 -13.25 13.04 2.33
N GLY A 57 -14.13 12.59 1.45
CA GLY A 57 -14.32 13.21 0.15
C GLY A 57 -13.29 12.82 -0.90
N GLU A 58 -12.32 12.02 -0.53
CA GLU A 58 -11.25 11.59 -1.42
C GLU A 58 -11.62 10.25 -2.06
N SER A 59 -11.32 10.09 -3.35
CA SER A 59 -11.48 8.79 -4.01
C SER A 59 -10.26 7.90 -3.68
N ILE A 60 -10.39 6.61 -3.95
CA ILE A 60 -9.27 5.67 -3.77
C ILE A 60 -8.09 6.10 -4.65
N ASP A 61 -8.35 6.50 -5.90
CA ASP A 61 -7.31 6.95 -6.83
C ASP A 61 -6.55 8.17 -6.28
N GLN A 62 -7.31 9.14 -5.76
CA GLN A 62 -6.72 10.34 -5.17
C GLN A 62 -5.88 10.02 -3.94
N ALA A 63 -6.37 9.11 -3.10
CA ALA A 63 -5.66 8.70 -1.90
C ALA A 63 -4.34 8.01 -2.25
N LEU A 64 -4.35 7.10 -3.24
CA LEU A 64 -3.14 6.42 -3.70
C LEU A 64 -2.10 7.42 -4.17
N ALA A 65 -2.50 8.35 -5.04
CA ALA A 65 -1.59 9.34 -5.59
C ALA A 65 -0.99 10.21 -4.49
N ARG A 66 -1.83 10.67 -3.56
CA ARG A 66 -1.40 11.53 -2.47
C ARG A 66 -0.44 10.80 -1.53
N GLU A 67 -0.80 9.60 -1.10
CA GLU A 67 0.02 8.85 -0.13
C GLU A 67 1.39 8.47 -0.71
N VAL A 68 1.44 8.03 -1.96
CA VAL A 68 2.71 7.69 -2.60
C VAL A 68 3.58 8.93 -2.69
N GLU A 69 3.01 10.06 -3.08
CA GLU A 69 3.78 11.30 -3.18
C GLU A 69 4.27 11.78 -1.80
N GLU A 70 3.40 11.73 -0.79
CA GLU A 70 3.78 12.14 0.57
C GLU A 70 4.88 11.27 1.16
N GLU A 71 4.78 9.96 0.97
CA GLU A 71 5.70 9.02 1.61
C GLU A 71 6.99 8.78 0.83
N THR A 72 6.96 8.94 -0.48
CA THR A 72 8.12 8.60 -1.32
C THR A 72 8.61 9.73 -2.22
N GLY A 73 7.81 10.77 -2.41
CA GLY A 73 8.10 11.81 -3.38
C GLY A 73 7.86 11.39 -4.81
N LEU A 74 7.43 10.15 -5.06
CA LEU A 74 7.17 9.67 -6.41
C LEU A 74 5.77 10.05 -6.84
N ARG A 75 5.61 10.26 -8.16
CA ARG A 75 4.36 10.68 -8.73
C ARG A 75 3.73 9.55 -9.53
N ILE A 76 2.51 9.15 -9.15
CA ILE A 76 1.77 8.13 -9.86
C ILE A 76 1.29 8.68 -11.20
N THR A 77 1.53 7.93 -12.27
CA THR A 77 1.02 8.25 -13.61
C THR A 77 -0.13 7.33 -14.02
N GLY A 78 -0.28 6.20 -13.33
CA GLY A 78 -1.38 5.30 -13.61
C GLY A 78 -1.56 4.30 -12.50
N ILE A 79 -2.82 3.91 -12.30
CA ILE A 79 -3.17 2.86 -11.36
C ILE A 79 -3.48 1.63 -12.18
N GLY A 80 -2.77 0.54 -11.89
CA GLY A 80 -2.96 -0.73 -12.56
C GLY A 80 -4.08 -1.53 -11.92
N ARG A 81 -3.85 -2.84 -11.77
CA ARG A 81 -4.90 -3.70 -11.26
C ARG A 81 -4.95 -3.73 -9.73
N TYR A 82 -6.13 -3.97 -9.22
CA TYR A 82 -6.34 -4.30 -7.83
C TYR A 82 -5.74 -5.68 -7.54
N ILE A 83 -4.97 -5.80 -6.46
CA ILE A 83 -4.30 -7.04 -6.10
C ILE A 83 -5.09 -7.80 -5.05
N ASP A 84 -5.29 -7.19 -3.89
CA ASP A 84 -6.03 -7.79 -2.79
C ASP A 84 -6.35 -6.73 -1.73
N SER A 85 -7.01 -7.19 -0.67
CA SER A 85 -7.21 -6.36 0.52
C SER A 85 -6.97 -7.22 1.76
N PHE A 86 -6.70 -6.55 2.87
CA PHE A 86 -6.66 -7.21 4.18
C PHE A 86 -7.19 -6.24 5.24
N ASP A 87 -7.73 -6.86 6.29
CA ASP A 87 -8.30 -6.11 7.41
C ASP A 87 -7.35 -6.15 8.60
N TYR A 88 -7.38 -5.09 9.39
CA TYR A 88 -6.59 -5.01 10.60
C TYR A 88 -7.21 -3.97 11.54
N ARG A 89 -6.75 -3.96 12.78
CA ARG A 89 -7.09 -2.92 13.72
C ARG A 89 -5.99 -1.88 13.71
N SER A 90 -6.36 -0.62 13.47
CA SER A 90 -5.40 0.48 13.50
C SER A 90 -4.92 0.74 14.92
N GLY A 91 -3.88 1.58 15.06
CA GLY A 91 -3.40 1.99 16.38
C GLY A 91 -4.47 2.66 17.23
N SER A 92 -5.49 3.26 16.60
CA SER A 92 -6.64 3.84 17.30
C SER A 92 -7.77 2.84 17.55
N GLY A 93 -7.58 1.57 17.18
CA GLY A 93 -8.57 0.52 17.42
C GLY A 93 -9.66 0.40 16.36
N LYS A 94 -9.56 1.13 15.25
CA LYS A 94 -10.58 1.08 14.19
C LYS A 94 -10.39 -0.14 13.30
N HIS A 95 -11.51 -0.77 12.93
CA HIS A 95 -11.52 -1.83 11.92
C HIS A 95 -11.20 -1.19 10.57
N SER A 96 -10.02 -1.48 10.06
CA SER A 96 -9.50 -0.88 8.83
C SER A 96 -9.35 -1.92 7.75
N ARG A 97 -9.57 -1.53 6.49
CA ARG A 97 -9.35 -2.40 5.33
C ARG A 97 -8.41 -1.67 4.38
N GLN A 98 -7.30 -2.32 4.08
CA GLN A 98 -6.32 -1.80 3.14
C GLN A 98 -6.49 -2.47 1.79
N PHE A 99 -6.74 -1.67 0.76
CA PHE A 99 -6.84 -2.13 -0.63
C PHE A 99 -5.51 -1.89 -1.32
N ASN A 100 -4.93 -2.92 -1.90
CA ASN A 100 -3.61 -2.84 -2.52
C ASN A 100 -3.70 -2.88 -4.04
N PHE A 101 -3.03 -1.93 -4.69
CA PHE A 101 -3.07 -1.76 -6.15
C PHE A 101 -1.66 -1.69 -6.70
N ALA A 102 -1.46 -2.30 -7.87
CA ALA A 102 -0.24 -2.06 -8.64
C ALA A 102 -0.33 -0.66 -9.25
N VAL A 103 0.75 0.11 -9.17
CA VAL A 103 0.77 1.47 -9.69
C VAL A 103 2.01 1.70 -10.57
N ARG A 104 1.92 2.69 -11.44
CA ARG A 104 3.04 3.15 -12.27
C ARG A 104 3.40 4.56 -11.86
N CYS A 105 4.69 4.87 -11.85
CA CYS A 105 5.19 6.20 -11.49
C CYS A 105 5.93 6.82 -12.67
N ALA A 106 5.91 8.16 -12.73
CA ALA A 106 6.58 8.92 -13.79
C ALA A 106 8.10 8.70 -13.76
N ALA A 107 8.65 8.59 -12.55
CA ALA A 107 10.06 8.34 -12.32
C ALA A 107 10.17 7.51 -11.06
N LEU A 108 11.31 6.83 -10.88
CA LEU A 108 11.55 5.98 -9.72
C LEU A 108 12.58 6.60 -8.77
N GLU A 109 13.05 7.77 -9.08
CA GLU A 109 14.04 8.52 -8.31
C GLU A 109 13.78 10.02 -8.44
N PRO A 110 14.15 10.79 -7.44
CA PRO A 110 14.64 10.36 -6.12
C PRO A 110 13.51 9.92 -5.21
N VAL A 111 13.78 8.97 -4.33
CA VAL A 111 12.84 8.62 -3.26
C VAL A 111 13.13 9.53 -2.07
N ARG A 112 12.11 10.24 -1.60
CA ARG A 112 12.21 11.16 -0.47
C ARG A 112 11.30 10.69 0.63
N LEU A 113 11.88 10.32 1.76
CA LEU A 113 11.13 9.80 2.89
C LEU A 113 10.70 10.93 3.82
N THR A 114 9.50 10.80 4.41
CA THR A 114 8.99 11.76 5.38
C THR A 114 8.78 11.11 6.74
N GLU A 115 8.09 9.97 6.78
CA GLU A 115 7.77 9.27 8.03
C GLU A 115 8.57 7.98 8.22
N HIS A 116 9.16 7.46 7.16
CA HIS A 116 9.94 6.23 7.20
C HIS A 116 11.42 6.56 7.28
N ASP A 117 12.24 5.64 7.82
CA ASP A 117 13.66 5.90 7.98
C ASP A 117 14.54 5.20 6.95
N ALA A 118 13.96 4.35 6.10
CA ALA A 118 14.70 3.68 5.03
C ALA A 118 13.74 3.20 3.96
N TYR A 119 14.28 2.99 2.76
CA TYR A 119 13.53 2.35 1.68
C TYR A 119 14.42 1.31 1.01
N SER A 120 13.77 0.36 0.34
CA SER A 120 14.47 -0.67 -0.41
C SER A 120 13.65 -1.11 -1.60
N TRP A 121 14.32 -1.34 -2.71
CA TRP A 121 13.74 -2.03 -3.86
C TRP A 121 14.02 -3.52 -3.66
N THR A 122 13.03 -4.24 -3.15
CA THR A 122 13.17 -5.62 -2.69
C THR A 122 12.72 -6.59 -3.77
N SER A 123 13.53 -7.62 -4.02
CA SER A 123 13.18 -8.67 -4.96
C SER A 123 11.95 -9.44 -4.44
N LEU A 124 11.09 -9.88 -5.37
CA LEU A 124 9.92 -10.68 -5.02
C LEU A 124 10.29 -12.04 -4.42
N THR A 125 11.54 -12.47 -4.59
CA THR A 125 12.01 -13.74 -4.02
C THR A 125 12.63 -13.60 -2.65
N GLU A 126 12.88 -12.36 -2.20
CA GLU A 126 13.41 -12.11 -0.86
C GLU A 126 12.25 -12.05 0.13
N GLU A 127 12.54 -12.34 1.39
CA GLU A 127 11.55 -12.28 2.45
C GLU A 127 11.98 -11.24 3.49
N PRO A 128 11.71 -9.95 3.23
CA PRO A 128 12.01 -8.92 4.24
C PRO A 128 11.06 -9.06 5.43
N PRO A 129 11.40 -8.46 6.58
CA PRO A 129 10.52 -8.52 7.75
C PRO A 129 9.28 -7.63 7.55
N VAL A 130 8.30 -8.19 6.86
CA VAL A 130 6.99 -7.58 6.64
C VAL A 130 5.94 -8.33 7.46
N THR A 131 4.76 -7.74 7.61
CA THR A 131 3.65 -8.44 8.25
C THR A 131 3.19 -9.60 7.38
N ASP A 132 2.49 -10.57 7.98
CA ASP A 132 1.93 -11.70 7.23
C ASP A 132 0.97 -11.21 6.16
N ALA A 133 0.20 -10.14 6.44
CA ALA A 133 -0.72 -9.56 5.47
C ALA A 133 0.02 -9.04 4.23
N VAL A 134 1.11 -8.29 4.42
CA VAL A 134 1.91 -7.79 3.30
C VAL A 134 2.56 -8.95 2.56
N LYS A 135 3.04 -9.97 3.28
CA LYS A 135 3.62 -11.16 2.66
C LYS A 135 2.60 -11.82 1.73
N GLN A 136 1.36 -11.95 2.18
CA GLN A 136 0.30 -12.52 1.36
C GLN A 136 0.00 -11.67 0.13
N THR A 137 0.00 -10.35 0.29
CA THR A 137 -0.21 -9.41 -0.82
C THR A 137 0.88 -9.58 -1.88
N LEU A 138 2.13 -9.66 -1.46
CA LEU A 138 3.26 -9.85 -2.39
C LEU A 138 3.16 -11.19 -3.10
N ALA A 139 2.75 -12.24 -2.39
CA ALA A 139 2.54 -13.56 -3.00
C ALA A 139 1.44 -13.52 -4.04
N THR A 140 0.32 -12.85 -3.75
CA THR A 140 -0.78 -12.69 -4.69
C THR A 140 -0.33 -11.92 -5.93
N TYR A 141 0.41 -10.85 -5.74
CA TYR A 141 0.93 -10.05 -6.83
C TYR A 141 1.84 -10.89 -7.75
N ARG A 142 2.77 -11.63 -7.15
CA ARG A 142 3.70 -12.47 -7.89
C ARG A 142 2.98 -13.54 -8.71
N ASN A 143 1.93 -14.16 -8.14
CA ASN A 143 1.20 -15.23 -8.79
C ASN A 143 0.29 -14.75 -9.92
N THR A 144 -0.11 -13.49 -9.92
CA THR A 144 -1.00 -12.93 -10.94
C THR A 144 -0.25 -12.15 -12.01
N ASN A 145 1.06 -12.09 -11.90
CA ASN A 145 1.91 -11.25 -12.74
C ASN A 145 2.40 -12.00 -13.97
#